data_43fd739875f011190c7bcd102d9df80f
#
_entry.id   43fd739875f011190c7bcd102d9df80f
#
_cell.length_a   1.000
_cell.length_b   1.000
_cell.length_c   1.000
_cell.angle_alpha   90.00
_cell.angle_beta   90.00
_cell.angle_gamma   90.00
#
_symmetry.space_group_name_H-M   'P 1'
#
loop_
_entity.id
_entity.type
_entity.pdbx_description
1 polymer ?
#
loop_
_entity_poly.entity_id
_entity_poly.type
_entity_poly.pdbx_seq_one_letter_code
_entity_poly.pdbx_strand_id
1 'polypeptide(L)'
;MPTHRDKKQPKARAGTNGYDDGYAACPCFWGTEPGSLVRDLVSRVGSVKGWRILDVGCGEGKNADYLWRLGAEVTGVEASSLALENAKRAFPSSGVHWCHADVRNEKFERHAYDLVLAYGLFHCLADEDEVRGIIGVLREATKPGGRHVVCAFNDRYQELSAHPGFRPCLVPHATYTSLYADWEIEVLSDADLHETHPHNGIDHIHSMTRLIARQNR
;
A
#
# COMPACT_ATOMS: atom_id res chain seq x y z
N MET A 1 31.29 28.14 -30.19
CA MET A 1 30.30 27.05 -30.06
C MET A 1 30.39 26.53 -28.64
N PRO A 2 29.39 26.76 -27.77
CA PRO A 2 29.42 26.19 -26.41
C PRO A 2 28.83 24.77 -26.42
N THR A 3 29.58 23.86 -25.86
CA THR A 3 29.27 22.45 -25.71
C THR A 3 28.12 22.27 -24.71
N HIS A 4 27.04 21.60 -25.14
CA HIS A 4 25.97 21.14 -24.27
C HIS A 4 26.55 20.17 -23.24
N ARG A 5 26.61 20.57 -21.97
CA ARG A 5 26.77 19.66 -20.86
C ARG A 5 25.40 18.98 -20.60
N ASP A 6 25.32 17.73 -20.94
CA ASP A 6 24.22 16.86 -20.48
C ASP A 6 24.15 16.89 -18.95
N LYS A 7 23.13 17.56 -18.41
CA LYS A 7 22.77 17.44 -17.00
C LYS A 7 22.23 16.02 -16.80
N LYS A 8 23.07 15.10 -16.31
CA LYS A 8 22.61 13.82 -15.79
C LYS A 8 21.54 14.09 -14.74
N GLN A 9 20.30 13.72 -15.03
CA GLN A 9 19.24 13.66 -14.03
C GLN A 9 19.68 12.72 -12.90
N PRO A 10 19.41 13.07 -11.63
CA PRO A 10 19.73 12.19 -10.51
C PRO A 10 18.96 10.87 -10.71
N LYS A 11 19.69 9.75 -10.62
CA LYS A 11 19.07 8.41 -10.57
C LYS A 11 18.12 8.38 -9.39
N ALA A 12 16.85 8.03 -9.62
CA ALA A 12 15.90 7.77 -8.56
C ALA A 12 16.55 6.82 -7.54
N ARG A 13 16.46 7.16 -6.26
CA ARG A 13 16.92 6.27 -5.18
C ARG A 13 16.11 4.98 -5.26
N ALA A 14 16.79 3.85 -5.36
CA ALA A 14 16.15 2.55 -5.35
C ALA A 14 15.37 2.39 -4.03
N GLY A 15 14.06 2.19 -4.12
CA GLY A 15 13.22 1.80 -2.98
C GLY A 15 11.97 2.63 -2.72
N THR A 16 11.93 3.94 -2.98
CA THR A 16 10.82 4.81 -2.56
C THR A 16 9.98 5.36 -3.71
N ASN A 17 10.38 5.11 -4.95
CA ASN A 17 9.68 5.49 -6.19
C ASN A 17 9.14 6.94 -6.24
N GLY A 18 9.85 7.87 -5.58
CA GLY A 18 9.48 9.31 -5.55
C GLY A 18 8.55 9.72 -4.41
N TYR A 19 8.06 8.81 -3.59
CA TYR A 19 7.19 9.15 -2.46
C TYR A 19 7.88 9.94 -1.34
N ASP A 20 9.19 9.82 -1.19
CA ASP A 20 9.95 10.57 -0.18
C ASP A 20 9.80 12.10 -0.34
N ASP A 21 9.64 12.60 -1.57
CA ASP A 21 9.41 14.02 -1.81
C ASP A 21 8.05 14.46 -1.23
N GLY A 22 7.02 13.62 -1.36
CA GLY A 22 5.71 13.85 -0.74
C GLY A 22 5.76 13.82 0.78
N TYR A 23 6.42 12.82 1.36
CA TYR A 23 6.58 12.68 2.81
C TYR A 23 7.42 13.81 3.42
N ALA A 24 8.37 14.38 2.66
CA ALA A 24 9.16 15.54 3.08
C ALA A 24 8.37 16.85 2.98
N ALA A 25 7.50 16.98 1.97
CA ALA A 25 6.74 18.19 1.72
C ALA A 25 5.62 18.41 2.74
N CYS A 26 4.97 17.34 3.20
CA CYS A 26 3.81 17.43 4.09
C CYS A 26 3.73 16.19 4.98
N PRO A 27 3.91 16.29 6.32
CA PRO A 27 3.59 15.20 7.24
C PRO A 27 2.12 14.80 7.12
N CYS A 28 1.84 13.51 7.20
CA CYS A 28 0.52 12.94 6.94
C CYS A 28 0.03 13.24 5.51
N PHE A 29 0.92 13.08 4.53
CA PHE A 29 0.65 13.32 3.12
C PHE A 29 -0.65 12.67 2.63
N TRP A 30 -0.94 11.46 3.11
CA TRP A 30 -2.16 10.72 2.81
C TRP A 30 -3.29 10.94 3.82
N GLY A 31 -3.17 11.93 4.70
CA GLY A 31 -4.07 12.14 5.83
C GLY A 31 -3.90 11.12 6.95
N THR A 32 -4.69 11.27 8.02
CA THR A 32 -4.65 10.40 9.20
C THR A 32 -5.80 9.39 9.27
N GLU A 33 -6.82 9.58 8.42
CA GLU A 33 -7.97 8.68 8.37
C GLU A 33 -7.64 7.39 7.64
N PRO A 34 -8.08 6.22 8.15
CA PRO A 34 -7.87 4.94 7.50
C PRO A 34 -8.57 4.88 6.14
N GLY A 35 -8.01 4.11 5.22
CA GLY A 35 -8.60 3.87 3.91
C GLY A 35 -10.02 3.31 4.00
N SER A 36 -10.92 3.75 3.11
CA SER A 36 -12.32 3.33 3.14
C SER A 36 -12.51 1.82 3.02
N LEU A 37 -11.64 1.13 2.26
CA LEU A 37 -11.70 -0.33 2.13
C LEU A 37 -11.29 -1.04 3.43
N VAL A 38 -10.38 -0.46 4.24
CA VAL A 38 -10.01 -0.98 5.55
C VAL A 38 -11.18 -0.85 6.54
N ARG A 39 -11.88 0.29 6.51
CA ARG A 39 -13.10 0.47 7.32
C ARG A 39 -14.21 -0.48 6.91
N ASP A 40 -14.39 -0.71 5.61
CA ASP A 40 -15.36 -1.66 5.08
C ASP A 40 -15.06 -3.09 5.57
N LEU A 41 -13.78 -3.52 5.52
CA LEU A 41 -13.36 -4.79 6.09
C LEU A 41 -13.77 -4.90 7.56
N VAL A 42 -13.39 -3.91 8.38
CA VAL A 42 -13.69 -3.93 9.84
C VAL A 42 -15.21 -4.03 10.08
N SER A 43 -16.00 -3.28 9.31
CA SER A 43 -17.46 -3.33 9.40
C SER A 43 -18.02 -4.73 9.08
N ARG A 44 -17.44 -5.43 8.11
CA ARG A 44 -17.86 -6.78 7.68
C ARG A 44 -17.51 -7.86 8.69
N VAL A 45 -16.29 -7.79 9.25
CA VAL A 45 -15.82 -8.83 10.19
C VAL A 45 -16.26 -8.57 11.63
N GLY A 46 -16.72 -7.36 11.95
CA GLY A 46 -17.20 -6.92 13.25
C GLY A 46 -16.08 -6.64 14.25
N SER A 47 -15.01 -7.43 14.30
CA SER A 47 -13.88 -7.23 15.20
C SER A 47 -12.58 -7.78 14.63
N VAL A 48 -11.50 -7.04 14.83
CA VAL A 48 -10.13 -7.46 14.51
C VAL A 48 -9.27 -7.64 15.77
N LYS A 49 -9.90 -7.62 16.95
CA LYS A 49 -9.19 -7.77 18.23
C LYS A 49 -8.43 -9.09 18.29
N GLY A 50 -7.13 -9.00 18.60
CA GLY A 50 -6.24 -10.16 18.68
C GLY A 50 -5.80 -10.73 17.32
N TRP A 51 -6.20 -10.11 16.19
CA TRP A 51 -5.68 -10.49 14.89
C TRP A 51 -4.21 -10.10 14.75
N ARG A 52 -3.42 -10.95 14.13
CA ARG A 52 -2.09 -10.60 13.63
C ARG A 52 -2.23 -10.02 12.23
N ILE A 53 -1.84 -8.77 12.06
CA ILE A 53 -2.02 -8.01 10.83
C ILE A 53 -0.66 -7.56 10.28
N LEU A 54 -0.47 -7.72 8.98
CA LEU A 54 0.68 -7.23 8.23
C LEU A 54 0.22 -6.13 7.27
N ASP A 55 0.77 -4.92 7.42
CA ASP A 55 0.54 -3.79 6.52
C ASP A 55 1.82 -3.52 5.73
N VAL A 56 1.87 -3.97 4.46
CA VAL A 56 3.04 -3.83 3.60
C VAL A 56 2.94 -2.58 2.73
N GLY A 57 4.00 -1.77 2.72
CA GLY A 57 3.96 -0.42 2.19
C GLY A 57 3.05 0.46 3.06
N CYS A 58 3.20 0.39 4.38
CA CYS A 58 2.30 1.04 5.31
C CYS A 58 2.37 2.58 5.27
N GLY A 59 3.37 3.16 4.59
CA GLY A 59 3.59 4.58 4.49
C GLY A 59 3.65 5.25 5.86
N GLU A 60 2.88 6.33 6.05
CA GLU A 60 2.79 7.06 7.30
C GLU A 60 1.83 6.41 8.32
N GLY A 61 1.42 5.15 8.11
CA GLY A 61 0.86 4.28 9.14
C GLY A 61 -0.62 4.44 9.47
N LYS A 62 -1.40 5.22 8.72
CA LYS A 62 -2.81 5.51 9.06
C LYS A 62 -3.71 4.27 9.19
N ASN A 63 -3.49 3.25 8.33
CA ASN A 63 -4.24 2.00 8.39
C ASN A 63 -3.75 1.12 9.54
N ALA A 64 -2.42 1.02 9.70
CA ALA A 64 -1.80 0.23 10.77
C ALA A 64 -2.23 0.71 12.16
N ASP A 65 -2.15 2.04 12.42
CA ASP A 65 -2.57 2.62 13.70
C ASP A 65 -4.06 2.42 13.97
N TYR A 66 -4.91 2.62 12.95
CA TYR A 66 -6.35 2.38 13.09
C TYR A 66 -6.65 0.95 13.54
N LEU A 67 -6.05 -0.05 12.90
CA LEU A 67 -6.26 -1.46 13.23
C LEU A 67 -5.69 -1.82 14.61
N TRP A 68 -4.53 -1.26 14.96
CA TRP A 68 -3.97 -1.41 16.29
C TRP A 68 -4.90 -0.84 17.38
N ARG A 69 -5.49 0.33 17.19
CA ARG A 69 -6.49 0.90 18.14
C ARG A 69 -7.71 0.02 18.32
N LEU A 70 -8.03 -0.81 17.34
CA LEU A 70 -9.10 -1.80 17.43
C LEU A 70 -8.68 -3.10 18.11
N GLY A 71 -7.46 -3.16 18.65
CA GLY A 71 -6.92 -4.26 19.45
C GLY A 71 -6.23 -5.36 18.65
N ALA A 72 -5.84 -5.11 17.40
CA ALA A 72 -5.01 -6.01 16.61
C ALA A 72 -3.52 -5.87 16.98
N GLU A 73 -2.74 -6.93 16.72
CA GLU A 73 -1.28 -6.93 16.70
C GLU A 73 -0.82 -6.60 15.28
N VAL A 74 -0.27 -5.41 15.07
CA VAL A 74 0.03 -4.91 13.72
C VAL A 74 1.54 -4.76 13.52
N THR A 75 2.03 -5.31 12.39
CA THR A 75 3.36 -5.04 11.85
C THR A 75 3.20 -4.20 10.59
N GLY A 76 3.77 -3.00 10.59
CA GLY A 76 3.85 -2.11 9.43
C GLY A 76 5.24 -2.18 8.80
N VAL A 77 5.33 -2.57 7.54
CA VAL A 77 6.58 -2.66 6.77
C VAL A 77 6.62 -1.53 5.75
N GLU A 78 7.68 -0.74 5.75
CA GLU A 78 7.84 0.41 4.85
C GLU A 78 9.31 0.63 4.49
N ALA A 79 9.55 0.90 3.21
CA ALA A 79 10.89 1.14 2.67
C ALA A 79 11.41 2.56 2.93
N SER A 80 10.51 3.53 3.13
CA SER A 80 10.85 4.91 3.47
C SER A 80 11.05 5.08 4.96
N SER A 81 12.28 5.38 5.38
CA SER A 81 12.54 5.75 6.78
C SER A 81 11.81 7.02 7.18
N LEU A 82 11.65 7.96 6.22
CA LEU A 82 10.96 9.24 6.45
C LEU A 82 9.47 9.01 6.71
N ALA A 83 8.82 8.12 5.95
CA ALA A 83 7.42 7.76 6.19
C ALA A 83 7.23 7.19 7.60
N LEU A 84 8.14 6.29 8.04
CA LEU A 84 8.08 5.72 9.38
C LEU A 84 8.36 6.75 10.50
N GLU A 85 9.24 7.72 10.25
CA GLU A 85 9.44 8.84 11.18
C GLU A 85 8.18 9.71 11.29
N ASN A 86 7.52 9.95 10.16
CA ASN A 86 6.24 10.66 10.12
C ASN A 86 5.14 9.86 10.86
N ALA A 87 5.05 8.54 10.62
CA ALA A 87 4.12 7.65 11.32
C ALA A 87 4.27 7.72 12.84
N LYS A 88 5.50 7.61 13.35
CA LYS A 88 5.80 7.70 14.78
C LYS A 88 5.45 9.07 15.38
N ARG A 89 5.60 10.15 14.59
CA ARG A 89 5.21 11.50 15.00
C ARG A 89 3.69 11.69 14.98
N ALA A 90 3.02 11.18 13.96
CA ALA A 90 1.57 11.30 13.83
C ALA A 90 0.82 10.45 14.86
N PHE A 91 1.38 9.29 15.21
CA PHE A 91 0.78 8.30 16.10
C PHE A 91 1.71 7.92 17.26
N PRO A 92 2.06 8.88 18.15
CA PRO A 92 3.10 8.68 19.19
C PRO A 92 2.75 7.62 20.25
N SER A 93 1.46 7.30 20.39
CA SER A 93 0.97 6.28 21.33
C SER A 93 0.69 4.94 20.66
N SER A 94 0.99 4.81 19.38
CA SER A 94 0.75 3.59 18.62
C SER A 94 1.70 2.47 19.03
N GLY A 95 1.15 1.28 19.28
CA GLY A 95 1.91 0.06 19.55
C GLY A 95 2.16 -0.79 18.28
N VAL A 96 2.01 -0.21 17.11
CA VAL A 96 2.39 -0.86 15.84
C VAL A 96 3.89 -1.17 15.82
N HIS A 97 4.23 -2.39 15.43
CA HIS A 97 5.63 -2.76 15.18
C HIS A 97 6.06 -2.19 13.83
N TRP A 98 6.74 -1.03 13.84
CA TRP A 98 7.25 -0.36 12.66
C TRP A 98 8.56 -1.00 12.18
N CYS A 99 8.54 -1.59 10.97
CA CYS A 99 9.68 -2.26 10.35
C CYS A 99 10.16 -1.45 9.13
N HIS A 100 11.38 -0.89 9.21
CA HIS A 100 12.02 -0.23 8.07
C HIS A 100 12.64 -1.31 7.18
N ALA A 101 11.93 -1.72 6.16
CA ALA A 101 12.35 -2.78 5.26
C ALA A 101 11.67 -2.68 3.89
N ASP A 102 12.33 -3.21 2.89
CA ASP A 102 11.77 -3.33 1.55
C ASP A 102 11.08 -4.70 1.43
N VAL A 103 9.79 -4.70 1.15
CA VAL A 103 8.97 -5.92 1.03
C VAL A 103 9.56 -6.94 0.05
N ARG A 104 10.32 -6.50 -0.94
CA ARG A 104 11.00 -7.34 -1.94
C ARG A 104 12.06 -8.26 -1.33
N ASN A 105 12.63 -7.84 -0.21
CA ASN A 105 13.73 -8.53 0.46
C ASN A 105 13.30 -9.19 1.77
N GLU A 106 12.06 -8.97 2.22
CA GLU A 106 11.57 -9.47 3.48
C GLU A 106 11.06 -10.91 3.38
N LYS A 107 11.21 -11.62 4.48
CA LYS A 107 10.66 -12.97 4.66
C LYS A 107 9.61 -12.92 5.74
N PHE A 108 8.42 -13.32 5.40
CA PHE A 108 7.30 -13.38 6.33
C PHE A 108 7.09 -14.80 6.84
N GLU A 109 6.68 -14.91 8.09
CA GLU A 109 6.29 -16.20 8.69
C GLU A 109 5.07 -16.76 7.94
N ARG A 110 5.16 -18.04 7.53
CA ARG A 110 4.07 -18.71 6.77
C ARG A 110 2.86 -18.91 7.66
N HIS A 111 1.67 -18.71 7.08
CA HIS A 111 0.37 -18.90 7.75
C HIS A 111 0.27 -18.19 9.11
N ALA A 112 0.82 -16.98 9.20
CA ALA A 112 0.93 -16.24 10.46
C ALA A 112 -0.07 -15.11 10.61
N TYR A 113 -0.58 -14.55 9.50
CA TYR A 113 -1.38 -13.34 9.53
C TYR A 113 -2.85 -13.60 9.25
N ASP A 114 -3.73 -13.02 10.06
CA ASP A 114 -5.18 -13.04 9.87
C ASP A 114 -5.61 -12.06 8.77
N LEU A 115 -4.81 -10.99 8.58
CA LEU A 115 -5.03 -9.96 7.57
C LEU A 115 -3.70 -9.46 7.03
N VAL A 116 -3.62 -9.32 5.71
CA VAL A 116 -2.53 -8.63 5.02
C VAL A 116 -3.11 -7.45 4.24
N LEU A 117 -2.54 -6.26 4.45
CA LEU A 117 -2.83 -5.07 3.67
C LEU A 117 -1.71 -4.79 2.68
N ALA A 118 -2.09 -4.47 1.43
CA ALA A 118 -1.26 -3.87 0.41
C ALA A 118 -2.03 -2.68 -0.18
N TYR A 119 -2.05 -1.58 0.58
CA TYR A 119 -2.86 -0.42 0.27
C TYR A 119 -2.00 0.70 -0.33
N GLY A 120 -1.94 0.78 -1.64
CA GLY A 120 -1.10 1.73 -2.36
C GLY A 120 0.33 1.24 -2.65
N LEU A 121 0.61 -0.06 -2.47
CA LEU A 121 1.95 -0.63 -2.65
C LEU A 121 2.23 -1.06 -4.09
N PHE A 122 1.34 -1.83 -4.72
CA PHE A 122 1.70 -2.61 -5.91
C PHE A 122 2.05 -1.74 -7.12
N HIS A 123 1.46 -0.57 -7.25
CA HIS A 123 1.82 0.37 -8.31
C HIS A 123 3.17 1.08 -8.07
N CYS A 124 3.83 0.85 -6.92
CA CYS A 124 5.18 1.32 -6.61
C CYS A 124 6.28 0.31 -6.98
N LEU A 125 5.91 -0.91 -7.35
CA LEU A 125 6.84 -1.97 -7.74
C LEU A 125 7.33 -1.75 -9.19
N ALA A 126 8.34 -2.53 -9.61
CA ALA A 126 9.00 -2.31 -10.89
C ALA A 126 8.12 -2.74 -12.08
N ASP A 127 7.46 -3.89 -11.96
CA ASP A 127 6.67 -4.49 -13.04
C ASP A 127 5.64 -5.49 -12.50
N GLU A 128 4.85 -6.08 -13.42
CA GLU A 128 3.80 -7.05 -13.10
C GLU A 128 4.37 -8.36 -12.50
N ASP A 129 5.54 -8.80 -12.92
CA ASP A 129 6.15 -10.04 -12.42
C ASP A 129 6.56 -9.87 -10.95
N GLU A 130 7.08 -8.71 -10.58
CA GLU A 130 7.38 -8.37 -9.20
C GLU A 130 6.10 -8.31 -8.35
N VAL A 131 5.02 -7.71 -8.88
CA VAL A 131 3.70 -7.70 -8.21
C VAL A 131 3.20 -9.12 -7.97
N ARG A 132 3.27 -9.99 -8.96
CA ARG A 132 2.86 -11.41 -8.86
C ARG A 132 3.69 -12.15 -7.80
N GLY A 133 5.01 -11.94 -7.80
CA GLY A 133 5.92 -12.54 -6.84
C GLY A 133 5.60 -12.13 -5.40
N ILE A 134 5.41 -10.83 -5.16
CA ILE A 134 5.07 -10.30 -3.83
C ILE A 134 3.69 -10.81 -3.37
N ILE A 135 2.67 -10.79 -4.23
CA ILE A 135 1.35 -11.36 -3.88
C ILE A 135 1.52 -12.84 -3.48
N GLY A 136 2.32 -13.62 -4.20
CA GLY A 136 2.59 -15.02 -3.87
C GLY A 136 3.17 -15.18 -2.46
N VAL A 137 4.19 -14.40 -2.11
CA VAL A 137 4.80 -14.40 -0.76
C VAL A 137 3.78 -14.01 0.31
N LEU A 138 2.98 -12.98 0.08
CA LEU A 138 1.97 -12.53 1.03
C LEU A 138 0.84 -13.56 1.22
N ARG A 139 0.44 -14.27 0.16
CA ARG A 139 -0.53 -15.37 0.24
C ARG A 139 -0.01 -16.52 1.12
N GLU A 140 1.28 -16.87 0.99
CA GLU A 140 1.91 -17.89 1.86
C GLU A 140 1.98 -17.44 3.33
N ALA A 141 2.14 -16.16 3.58
CA ALA A 141 2.17 -15.60 4.93
C ALA A 141 0.77 -15.58 5.59
N THR A 142 -0.30 -15.68 4.81
CA THR A 142 -1.68 -15.58 5.28
C THR A 142 -2.17 -16.90 5.83
N LYS A 143 -2.89 -16.87 6.96
CA LYS A 143 -3.55 -18.06 7.54
C LYS A 143 -4.67 -18.57 6.65
N PRO A 144 -4.98 -19.88 6.67
CA PRO A 144 -6.25 -20.39 6.13
C PRO A 144 -7.44 -19.62 6.73
N GLY A 145 -8.30 -19.08 5.87
CA GLY A 145 -9.41 -18.20 6.27
C GLY A 145 -9.01 -16.73 6.53
N GLY A 146 -7.72 -16.40 6.45
CA GLY A 146 -7.22 -15.01 6.51
C GLY A 146 -7.58 -14.21 5.25
N ARG A 147 -7.33 -12.91 5.27
CA ARG A 147 -7.77 -11.99 4.23
C ARG A 147 -6.65 -11.13 3.69
N HIS A 148 -6.81 -10.71 2.45
CA HIS A 148 -6.07 -9.59 1.88
C HIS A 148 -6.99 -8.39 1.64
N VAL A 149 -6.45 -7.19 1.89
CA VAL A 149 -7.01 -5.92 1.41
C VAL A 149 -6.01 -5.32 0.43
N VAL A 150 -6.42 -5.21 -0.82
CA VAL A 150 -5.60 -4.65 -1.90
C VAL A 150 -6.25 -3.41 -2.45
N CYS A 151 -5.45 -2.34 -2.58
CA CYS A 151 -5.83 -1.12 -3.26
C CYS A 151 -4.64 -0.67 -4.12
N ALA A 152 -4.79 -0.66 -5.44
CA ALA A 152 -3.70 -0.35 -6.36
C ALA A 152 -4.21 0.36 -7.61
N PHE A 153 -3.38 1.23 -8.18
CA PHE A 153 -3.65 1.75 -9.52
C PHE A 153 -3.70 0.60 -10.51
N ASN A 154 -4.59 0.73 -11.50
CA ASN A 154 -4.67 -0.22 -12.62
C ASN A 154 -4.38 0.48 -13.95
N ASP A 155 -4.44 -0.26 -15.04
CA ASP A 155 -4.06 0.20 -16.39
C ASP A 155 -5.14 1.02 -17.11
N ARG A 156 -6.30 1.29 -16.50
CA ARG A 156 -7.43 1.90 -17.21
C ARG A 156 -7.22 3.40 -17.44
N TYR A 157 -7.01 4.19 -16.37
CA TYR A 157 -6.82 5.64 -16.48
C TYR A 157 -6.01 6.19 -15.29
N GLN A 158 -4.98 7.00 -15.57
CA GLN A 158 -4.17 7.63 -14.54
C GLN A 158 -3.85 9.06 -14.89
N GLU A 159 -4.25 9.98 -14.04
CA GLU A 159 -3.93 11.40 -14.15
C GLU A 159 -2.74 11.72 -13.24
N LEU A 160 -1.54 11.80 -13.83
CA LEU A 160 -0.30 11.91 -13.08
C LEU A 160 0.21 13.35 -12.94
N SER A 161 -0.58 14.34 -13.32
CA SER A 161 -0.20 15.77 -13.24
C SER A 161 0.13 16.21 -11.81
N ALA A 162 -0.53 15.62 -10.82
CA ALA A 162 -0.29 15.87 -9.40
C ALA A 162 0.95 15.14 -8.84
N HIS A 163 1.53 14.23 -9.61
CA HIS A 163 2.64 13.35 -9.22
C HIS A 163 3.82 13.44 -10.20
N PRO A 164 4.46 14.60 -10.35
CA PRO A 164 5.52 14.79 -11.33
C PRO A 164 6.70 13.86 -11.04
N GLY A 165 7.08 13.05 -12.03
CA GLY A 165 8.18 12.10 -11.92
C GLY A 165 7.81 10.72 -11.40
N PHE A 166 6.60 10.52 -10.88
CA PHE A 166 6.09 9.21 -10.51
C PHE A 166 5.80 8.37 -11.76
N ARG A 167 6.25 7.12 -11.74
CA ARG A 167 6.06 6.15 -12.83
C ARG A 167 5.46 4.87 -12.24
N PRO A 168 4.14 4.79 -12.12
CA PRO A 168 3.49 3.62 -11.53
C PRO A 168 3.63 2.40 -12.43
N CYS A 169 3.76 1.24 -11.81
CA CYS A 169 3.49 -0.05 -12.43
C CYS A 169 1.95 -0.22 -12.52
N LEU A 170 1.44 -0.19 -13.74
CA LEU A 170 0.00 -0.29 -14.00
C LEU A 170 -0.37 -1.72 -14.40
N VAL A 171 -0.79 -2.51 -13.42
CA VAL A 171 -1.21 -3.90 -13.62
C VAL A 171 -2.71 -3.94 -13.94
N PRO A 172 -3.15 -4.68 -14.98
CA PRO A 172 -4.56 -4.81 -15.32
C PRO A 172 -5.42 -5.30 -14.17
N HIS A 173 -6.63 -4.74 -14.04
CA HIS A 173 -7.61 -5.20 -13.06
C HIS A 173 -7.86 -6.72 -13.14
N ALA A 174 -7.94 -7.26 -14.37
CA ALA A 174 -8.11 -8.69 -14.61
C ALA A 174 -6.95 -9.54 -14.05
N THR A 175 -5.73 -9.00 -14.04
CA THR A 175 -4.58 -9.69 -13.44
C THR A 175 -4.76 -9.84 -11.93
N TYR A 176 -5.15 -8.78 -11.22
CA TYR A 176 -5.45 -8.87 -9.79
C TYR A 176 -6.54 -9.89 -9.52
N THR A 177 -7.63 -9.87 -10.30
CA THR A 177 -8.73 -10.83 -10.17
C THR A 177 -8.24 -12.28 -10.36
N SER A 178 -7.39 -12.52 -11.35
CA SER A 178 -6.85 -13.86 -11.62
C SER A 178 -5.93 -14.38 -10.52
N LEU A 179 -5.15 -13.49 -9.87
CA LEU A 179 -4.25 -13.84 -8.78
C LEU A 179 -4.98 -14.27 -7.51
N TYR A 180 -6.27 -13.97 -7.38
CA TYR A 180 -7.12 -14.34 -6.26
C TYR A 180 -8.29 -15.25 -6.68
N ALA A 181 -8.23 -15.87 -7.89
CA ALA A 181 -9.33 -16.67 -8.44
C ALA A 181 -9.68 -17.91 -7.59
N ASP A 182 -8.72 -18.42 -6.82
CA ASP A 182 -8.89 -19.55 -5.88
C ASP A 182 -9.25 -19.10 -4.45
N TRP A 183 -9.42 -17.80 -4.21
CA TRP A 183 -9.89 -17.21 -2.96
C TRP A 183 -11.35 -16.78 -3.06
N GLU A 184 -12.02 -16.68 -1.93
CA GLU A 184 -13.35 -16.05 -1.85
C GLU A 184 -13.21 -14.53 -2.01
N ILE A 185 -13.76 -13.97 -3.09
CA ILE A 185 -13.77 -12.52 -3.31
C ILE A 185 -14.94 -11.91 -2.54
N GLU A 186 -14.65 -11.20 -1.46
CA GLU A 186 -15.65 -10.51 -0.62
C GLU A 186 -15.99 -9.10 -1.14
N VAL A 187 -15.01 -8.41 -1.76
CA VAL A 187 -15.18 -7.12 -2.42
C VAL A 187 -14.30 -7.08 -3.67
N LEU A 188 -14.84 -6.60 -4.76
CA LEU A 188 -14.09 -6.33 -5.98
C LEU A 188 -14.67 -5.10 -6.67
N SER A 189 -13.82 -4.13 -6.96
CA SER A 189 -14.21 -2.99 -7.79
C SER A 189 -13.06 -2.50 -8.66
N ASP A 190 -13.41 -2.05 -9.86
CA ASP A 190 -12.60 -1.25 -10.75
C ASP A 190 -13.28 0.12 -10.86
N ALA A 191 -12.85 1.06 -10.04
CA ALA A 191 -13.49 2.35 -9.90
C ALA A 191 -12.49 3.50 -9.91
N ASP A 192 -12.96 4.67 -10.34
CA ASP A 192 -12.16 5.88 -10.30
C ASP A 192 -12.19 6.49 -8.90
N LEU A 193 -11.01 6.89 -8.44
CA LEU A 193 -10.80 7.65 -7.23
C LEU A 193 -10.51 9.10 -7.64
N HIS A 194 -11.33 10.02 -7.15
CA HIS A 194 -11.07 11.46 -7.22
C HIS A 194 -10.36 11.86 -5.94
N GLU A 195 -9.19 12.47 -6.07
CA GLU A 195 -8.42 12.89 -4.91
C GLU A 195 -7.69 14.22 -5.14
N THR A 196 -7.34 14.85 -4.03
CA THR A 196 -6.57 16.09 -3.98
C THR A 196 -5.57 15.96 -2.84
N HIS A 197 -4.31 16.27 -3.10
CA HIS A 197 -3.30 16.22 -2.04
C HIS A 197 -3.13 17.58 -1.37
N PRO A 198 -2.97 17.62 -0.02
CA PRO A 198 -2.86 18.89 0.73
C PRO A 198 -1.71 19.79 0.29
N HIS A 199 -0.62 19.22 -0.23
CA HIS A 199 0.58 19.94 -0.59
C HIS A 199 0.48 20.73 -1.91
N ASN A 200 -0.38 20.30 -2.85
CA ASN A 200 -0.47 20.94 -4.17
C ASN A 200 -1.88 21.39 -4.58
N GLY A 201 -2.92 20.86 -3.93
CA GLY A 201 -4.31 21.22 -4.20
C GLY A 201 -4.80 20.87 -5.62
N ILE A 202 -4.11 19.95 -6.32
CA ILE A 202 -4.47 19.55 -7.69
C ILE A 202 -5.49 18.41 -7.64
N ASP A 203 -6.70 18.68 -8.14
CA ASP A 203 -7.69 17.62 -8.33
C ASP A 203 -7.25 16.71 -9.46
N HIS A 204 -7.32 15.40 -9.24
CA HIS A 204 -6.93 14.39 -10.22
C HIS A 204 -7.64 13.07 -9.99
N ILE A 205 -7.56 12.18 -10.99
CA ILE A 205 -8.30 10.92 -11.00
C ILE A 205 -7.35 9.76 -11.23
N HIS A 206 -7.56 8.69 -10.44
CA HIS A 206 -6.88 7.40 -10.61
C HIS A 206 -7.89 6.27 -10.73
N SER A 207 -7.73 5.41 -11.73
CA SER A 207 -8.45 4.14 -11.77
C SER A 207 -7.78 3.13 -10.84
N MET A 208 -8.56 2.55 -9.95
CA MET A 208 -8.09 1.69 -8.88
C MET A 208 -8.72 0.32 -8.94
N THR A 209 -7.91 -0.72 -8.80
CA THR A 209 -8.39 -2.02 -8.35
C THR A 209 -8.48 -2.02 -6.84
N ARG A 210 -9.65 -2.37 -6.31
CA ARG A 210 -9.92 -2.48 -4.88
C ARG A 210 -10.51 -3.85 -4.61
N LEU A 211 -9.85 -4.61 -3.73
CA LEU A 211 -10.18 -6.02 -3.50
C LEU A 211 -10.10 -6.32 -2.00
N ILE A 212 -11.11 -7.06 -1.50
CA ILE A 212 -11.00 -7.86 -0.29
C ILE A 212 -11.19 -9.31 -0.70
N ALA A 213 -10.20 -10.14 -0.44
CA ALA A 213 -10.24 -11.56 -0.72
C ALA A 213 -9.92 -12.35 0.54
N ARG A 214 -10.61 -13.47 0.73
CA ARG A 214 -10.43 -14.39 1.85
C ARG A 214 -9.85 -15.71 1.33
N GLN A 215 -8.77 -16.15 1.97
CA GLN A 215 -8.19 -17.45 1.68
C GLN A 215 -9.19 -18.58 2.07
N ASN A 216 -9.36 -19.54 1.19
CA ASN A 216 -10.16 -20.72 1.52
C ASN A 216 -9.54 -21.49 2.71
N ARG A 217 -10.38 -22.16 3.50
CA ARG A 217 -9.95 -22.95 4.66
C ARG A 217 -9.27 -24.23 4.25
#